data_f16c8a4dfb7246d9d661059056a14d72
#
_entry.id   f16c8a4dfb7246d9d661059056a14d72
#
_cell.length_a   1.000
_cell.length_b   1.000
_cell.length_c   1.000
_cell.angle_alpha   90.00
_cell.angle_beta   90.00
_cell.angle_gamma   90.00
#
_symmetry.space_group_name_H-M   'P 1'
#
loop_
_entity.id
_entity.type
_entity.pdbx_description
1 polymer ?
#
loop_
_entity_poly.entity_id
_entity_poly.type
_entity_poly.pdbx_seq_one_letter_code
_entity_poly.pdbx_strand_id
1 'polypeptide(L)'
;IIGTPTYAVPTWMVEAYPDVLAETVRGRGIYGTRQNMDITHPVYRYHAEKVIRKLMEVSAHRKCVIGFQLDNETKYYGTAGRNVQLGFVKYLREKFHNDLDTMNHEFGLDYWSNRINAWEDFPDVRGTINGSLGAEFEKYQRSLVEEFLGWQAAIVSEYKREDQFITHNLDFEWRGYSYGVQPDVNHFKCAKHLTMAGTDIYHPTQDHLTGAEIAFGGDLIRCLKNDNYLVLETEA
;
A
#
# COMPACT_ATOMS: atom_id res chain seq x y z
N ILE A 1 -19.84 -8.76 3.07
CA ILE A 1 -18.37 -8.67 2.91
C ILE A 1 -17.76 -8.44 4.29
N ILE A 2 -16.59 -9.05 4.56
CA ILE A 2 -15.85 -8.87 5.80
C ILE A 2 -14.48 -8.29 5.47
N GLY A 3 -14.08 -7.22 6.17
CA GLY A 3 -12.77 -6.59 6.02
C GLY A 3 -11.73 -7.19 6.97
N THR A 4 -10.48 -7.33 6.52
CA THR A 4 -9.37 -7.64 7.41
C THR A 4 -9.05 -6.43 8.27
N PRO A 5 -8.92 -6.57 9.61
CA PRO A 5 -8.83 -5.43 10.53
C PRO A 5 -7.37 -4.97 10.70
N THR A 6 -6.71 -4.54 9.63
CA THR A 6 -5.28 -4.25 9.58
C THR A 6 -4.93 -2.76 9.48
N TYR A 7 -5.91 -1.89 9.39
CA TYR A 7 -5.73 -0.45 9.19
C TYR A 7 -5.56 0.37 10.48
N ALA A 8 -5.35 -0.27 11.61
CA ALA A 8 -5.04 0.39 12.88
C ALA A 8 -4.16 -0.50 13.76
N VAL A 9 -3.45 0.13 14.69
CA VAL A 9 -2.61 -0.57 15.68
C VAL A 9 -3.19 -0.39 17.09
N PRO A 10 -3.22 -1.45 17.92
CA PRO A 10 -3.68 -1.33 19.30
C PRO A 10 -2.67 -0.60 20.19
N THR A 11 -3.17 0.02 21.27
CA THR A 11 -2.35 0.78 22.22
C THR A 11 -1.17 0.00 22.77
N TRP A 12 -1.41 -1.24 23.18
CA TRP A 12 -0.37 -2.09 23.76
C TRP A 12 0.81 -2.34 22.79
N MET A 13 0.53 -2.38 21.48
CA MET A 13 1.57 -2.58 20.47
C MET A 13 2.44 -1.33 20.31
N VAL A 14 1.84 -0.15 20.35
CA VAL A 14 2.57 1.12 20.30
C VAL A 14 3.40 1.33 21.56
N GLU A 15 2.86 0.94 22.72
CA GLU A 15 3.58 1.04 23.99
C GLU A 15 4.80 0.13 24.04
N ALA A 16 4.63 -1.12 23.59
CA ALA A 16 5.70 -2.12 23.59
C ALA A 16 6.72 -1.93 22.45
N TYR A 17 6.28 -1.42 21.30
CA TYR A 17 7.06 -1.28 20.06
C TYR A 17 6.76 0.07 19.39
N PRO A 18 7.27 1.20 19.92
CA PRO A 18 6.94 2.52 19.37
C PRO A 18 7.31 2.73 17.90
N ASP A 19 8.25 1.95 17.39
CA ASP A 19 8.69 1.94 15.99
C ASP A 19 7.74 1.20 15.03
N VAL A 20 6.64 0.64 15.55
CA VAL A 20 5.53 0.15 14.73
C VAL A 20 4.81 1.29 14.00
N LEU A 21 4.87 2.50 14.54
CA LEU A 21 4.32 3.68 13.90
C LEU A 21 5.21 4.11 12.73
N ALA A 22 4.57 4.44 11.61
CA ALA A 22 5.25 4.90 10.41
C ALA A 22 6.12 6.12 10.68
N GLU A 23 7.35 6.09 10.26
CA GLU A 23 8.25 7.23 10.27
C GLU A 23 8.31 7.83 8.86
N THR A 24 7.98 9.10 8.75
CA THR A 24 7.92 9.86 7.50
C THR A 24 8.96 10.97 7.49
N VAL A 25 8.97 11.79 6.43
CA VAL A 25 9.77 13.03 6.40
C VAL A 25 9.36 14.05 7.49
N ARG A 26 8.16 13.91 8.06
CA ARG A 26 7.65 14.75 9.15
C ARG A 26 7.94 14.17 10.55
N GLY A 27 8.63 13.04 10.61
CA GLY A 27 8.88 12.29 11.84
C GLY A 27 7.93 11.11 12.02
N ARG A 28 7.97 10.52 13.21
CA ARG A 28 7.15 9.34 13.56
C ARG A 28 5.70 9.72 13.76
N GLY A 29 4.80 8.87 13.31
CA GLY A 29 3.35 8.99 13.51
C GLY A 29 2.97 9.01 15.00
N ILE A 30 1.79 9.54 15.30
CA ILE A 30 1.21 9.61 16.64
C ILE A 30 0.10 8.58 16.74
N TYR A 31 0.00 7.87 17.87
CA TYR A 31 -1.11 6.97 18.13
C TYR A 31 -2.46 7.70 18.05
N GLY A 32 -3.48 7.00 17.61
CA GLY A 32 -4.88 7.45 17.59
C GLY A 32 -5.44 7.76 16.22
N THR A 33 -4.61 7.90 15.21
CA THR A 33 -5.05 7.95 13.82
C THR A 33 -4.99 6.54 13.20
N ARG A 34 -5.91 6.24 12.29
CA ARG A 34 -5.83 5.01 11.50
C ARG A 34 -4.72 5.12 10.45
N GLN A 35 -4.22 3.99 9.97
CA GLN A 35 -3.32 3.90 8.82
C GLN A 35 -1.98 4.66 9.00
N ASN A 36 -1.45 4.63 10.19
CA ASN A 36 -0.17 5.25 10.53
C ASN A 36 0.91 4.24 10.98
N MET A 37 0.74 2.97 10.65
CA MET A 37 1.71 1.92 10.94
C MET A 37 2.73 1.74 9.81
N ASP A 38 3.90 1.25 10.19
CA ASP A 38 4.84 0.69 9.22
C ASP A 38 4.36 -0.71 8.80
N ILE A 39 3.81 -0.82 7.61
CA ILE A 39 3.32 -2.09 7.05
C ILE A 39 4.42 -3.13 6.82
N THR A 40 5.68 -2.76 6.95
CA THR A 40 6.83 -3.68 6.86
C THR A 40 7.30 -4.16 8.23
N HIS A 41 6.78 -3.60 9.32
CA HIS A 41 7.25 -3.91 10.67
C HIS A 41 6.94 -5.36 11.07
N PRO A 42 7.93 -6.17 11.45
CA PRO A 42 7.74 -7.60 11.66
C PRO A 42 6.77 -7.94 12.79
N VAL A 43 6.77 -7.17 13.88
CA VAL A 43 5.83 -7.38 15.00
C VAL A 43 4.41 -7.07 14.57
N TYR A 44 4.21 -5.98 13.81
CA TYR A 44 2.90 -5.66 13.26
C TYR A 44 2.39 -6.79 12.35
N ARG A 45 3.22 -7.25 11.40
CA ARG A 45 2.89 -8.36 10.49
C ARG A 45 2.52 -9.63 11.25
N TYR A 46 3.29 -10.00 12.25
CA TYR A 46 3.04 -11.18 13.07
C TYR A 46 1.66 -11.14 13.75
N HIS A 47 1.32 -10.02 14.38
CA HIS A 47 0.02 -9.90 15.06
C HIS A 47 -1.15 -9.71 14.08
N ALA A 48 -0.96 -8.98 12.99
CA ALA A 48 -1.95 -8.83 11.94
C ALA A 48 -2.31 -10.18 11.31
N GLU A 49 -1.33 -11.03 11.01
CA GLU A 49 -1.57 -12.39 10.51
C GLU A 49 -2.42 -13.21 11.48
N LYS A 50 -2.10 -13.19 12.78
CA LYS A 50 -2.87 -13.92 13.78
C LYS A 50 -4.34 -13.49 13.81
N VAL A 51 -4.60 -12.19 13.71
CA VAL A 51 -5.97 -11.67 13.70
C VAL A 51 -6.69 -12.04 12.41
N ILE A 52 -6.04 -11.92 11.25
CA ILE A 52 -6.62 -12.32 9.96
C ILE A 52 -6.98 -13.81 10.01
N ARG A 53 -6.05 -14.69 10.39
CA ARG A 53 -6.30 -16.12 10.48
C ARG A 53 -7.48 -16.44 11.41
N LYS A 54 -7.54 -15.78 12.57
CA LYS A 54 -8.65 -15.99 13.51
C LYS A 54 -9.98 -15.48 12.96
N LEU A 55 -9.99 -14.37 12.26
CA LEU A 55 -11.17 -13.86 11.56
C LEU A 55 -11.66 -14.86 10.51
N MET A 56 -10.75 -15.41 9.72
CA MET A 56 -11.05 -16.37 8.67
C MET A 56 -11.61 -17.68 9.23
N GLU A 57 -11.04 -18.21 10.32
CA GLU A 57 -11.54 -19.41 11.00
C GLU A 57 -13.01 -19.30 11.41
N VAL A 58 -13.45 -18.12 11.87
CA VAL A 58 -14.81 -17.93 12.37
C VAL A 58 -15.81 -17.48 11.29
N SER A 59 -15.33 -16.97 10.16
CA SER A 59 -16.19 -16.31 9.17
C SER A 59 -16.23 -16.98 7.80
N ALA A 60 -15.14 -17.59 7.34
CA ALA A 60 -15.04 -18.08 5.95
C ALA A 60 -16.10 -19.13 5.59
N HIS A 61 -16.48 -19.98 6.54
CA HIS A 61 -17.49 -21.03 6.33
C HIS A 61 -18.94 -20.53 6.37
N ARG A 62 -19.18 -19.26 6.77
CA ARG A 62 -20.54 -18.72 6.89
C ARG A 62 -21.15 -18.46 5.52
N LYS A 63 -22.32 -19.02 5.24
CA LYS A 63 -23.01 -18.87 3.95
C LYS A 63 -23.37 -17.43 3.60
N CYS A 64 -23.60 -16.58 4.60
CA CYS A 64 -23.90 -15.16 4.41
C CYS A 64 -22.68 -14.30 4.04
N VAL A 65 -21.47 -14.84 4.17
CA VAL A 65 -20.22 -14.16 3.77
C VAL A 65 -19.95 -14.47 2.31
N ILE A 66 -20.03 -13.45 1.46
CA ILE A 66 -19.88 -13.54 0.00
C ILE A 66 -18.49 -13.14 -0.47
N GLY A 67 -17.69 -12.51 0.38
CA GLY A 67 -16.32 -12.08 0.02
C GLY A 67 -15.61 -11.38 1.17
N PHE A 68 -14.34 -11.06 0.92
CA PHE A 68 -13.44 -10.41 1.86
C PHE A 68 -12.81 -9.18 1.23
N GLN A 69 -12.81 -8.09 1.99
CA GLN A 69 -12.04 -6.89 1.67
C GLN A 69 -10.71 -6.97 2.43
N LEU A 70 -9.61 -6.76 1.72
CA LEU A 70 -8.30 -6.65 2.35
C LEU A 70 -8.11 -5.23 2.87
N ASP A 71 -7.67 -5.07 4.13
CA ASP A 71 -7.35 -3.76 4.70
C ASP A 71 -8.38 -2.67 4.36
N ASN A 72 -7.95 -1.41 4.31
CA ASN A 72 -8.78 -0.27 3.94
C ASN A 72 -7.95 0.83 3.29
N GLU A 73 -8.25 1.21 2.06
CA GLU A 73 -7.58 2.31 1.32
C GLU A 73 -6.06 2.30 1.48
N THR A 74 -5.44 1.13 1.34
CA THR A 74 -4.02 0.92 1.69
C THR A 74 -3.10 1.76 0.83
N LYS A 75 -2.22 2.50 1.49
CA LYS A 75 -1.21 3.38 0.90
C LYS A 75 0.12 3.15 1.63
N TYR A 76 1.21 3.67 1.11
CA TYR A 76 2.45 3.65 1.88
C TYR A 76 2.53 4.78 2.92
N TYR A 77 1.63 5.77 2.87
CA TYR A 77 1.51 6.89 3.85
C TYR A 77 2.82 7.65 4.11
N GLY A 78 3.71 7.72 3.12
CA GLY A 78 5.01 8.35 3.26
C GLY A 78 5.98 7.58 4.18
N THR A 79 5.68 6.32 4.52
CA THR A 79 6.53 5.48 5.39
C THR A 79 7.93 5.35 4.80
N ALA A 80 8.92 5.79 5.55
CA ALA A 80 10.32 5.85 5.13
C ALA A 80 11.28 5.57 6.30
N GLY A 81 10.80 4.90 7.35
CA GLY A 81 11.60 4.53 8.51
C GLY A 81 12.67 3.48 8.21
N ARG A 82 13.39 3.08 9.25
CA ARG A 82 14.54 2.19 9.13
C ARG A 82 14.28 0.91 8.34
N ASN A 83 13.14 0.24 8.59
CA ASN A 83 12.82 -1.01 7.88
C ASN A 83 12.67 -0.77 6.38
N VAL A 84 11.99 0.32 6.00
CA VAL A 84 11.79 0.70 4.61
C VAL A 84 13.11 1.08 3.94
N GLN A 85 13.98 1.84 4.63
CA GLN A 85 15.31 2.21 4.11
C GLN A 85 16.19 0.98 3.87
N LEU A 86 16.28 0.08 4.83
CA LEU A 86 17.04 -1.17 4.70
C LEU A 86 16.49 -2.07 3.57
N GLY A 87 15.17 -2.15 3.48
CA GLY A 87 14.50 -2.88 2.40
C GLY A 87 14.78 -2.26 1.03
N PHE A 88 14.83 -0.93 0.94
CA PHE A 88 15.17 -0.23 -0.30
C PHE A 88 16.60 -0.51 -0.76
N VAL A 89 17.57 -0.48 0.17
CA VAL A 89 18.95 -0.84 -0.15
C VAL A 89 19.04 -2.28 -0.68
N LYS A 90 18.35 -3.21 -0.03
CA LYS A 90 18.27 -4.60 -0.52
C LYS A 90 17.65 -4.68 -1.92
N TYR A 91 16.55 -3.99 -2.15
CA TYR A 91 15.88 -3.90 -3.45
C TYR A 91 16.82 -3.37 -4.55
N LEU A 92 17.55 -2.30 -4.28
CA LEU A 92 18.53 -1.75 -5.24
C LEU A 92 19.68 -2.72 -5.51
N ARG A 93 20.16 -3.37 -4.46
CA ARG A 93 21.22 -4.36 -4.56
C ARG A 93 20.83 -5.54 -5.47
N GLU A 94 19.60 -6.00 -5.36
CA GLU A 94 19.03 -7.03 -6.23
C GLU A 94 18.84 -6.51 -7.66
N LYS A 95 18.24 -5.32 -7.81
CA LYS A 95 17.94 -4.68 -9.10
C LYS A 95 19.21 -4.47 -9.94
N PHE A 96 20.29 -4.05 -9.32
CA PHE A 96 21.58 -3.78 -9.98
C PHE A 96 22.57 -4.94 -9.86
N HIS A 97 22.11 -6.13 -9.49
CA HIS A 97 22.97 -7.32 -9.37
C HIS A 97 24.25 -7.09 -8.55
N ASN A 98 24.12 -6.30 -7.46
CA ASN A 98 25.21 -5.87 -6.59
C ASN A 98 26.26 -4.95 -7.26
N ASP A 99 25.94 -4.40 -8.44
CA ASP A 99 26.79 -3.45 -9.15
C ASP A 99 26.44 -2.00 -8.75
N LEU A 100 27.22 -1.50 -7.79
CA LEU A 100 27.06 -0.16 -7.24
C LEU A 100 27.46 0.94 -8.22
N ASP A 101 28.46 0.66 -9.08
CA ASP A 101 28.92 1.61 -10.08
C ASP A 101 27.86 1.85 -11.16
N THR A 102 27.24 0.80 -11.64
CA THR A 102 26.11 0.91 -12.58
C THR A 102 24.96 1.69 -11.94
N MET A 103 24.62 1.43 -10.68
CA MET A 103 23.57 2.18 -9.97
C MET A 103 23.90 3.68 -9.88
N ASN A 104 25.12 4.01 -9.46
CA ASN A 104 25.56 5.41 -9.38
C ASN A 104 25.47 6.12 -10.73
N HIS A 105 25.92 5.43 -11.79
CA HIS A 105 25.87 5.97 -13.14
C HIS A 105 24.44 6.17 -13.65
N GLU A 106 23.57 5.17 -13.53
CA GLU A 106 22.19 5.27 -14.00
C GLU A 106 21.37 6.33 -13.26
N PHE A 107 21.63 6.51 -11.96
CA PHE A 107 20.95 7.54 -11.18
C PHE A 107 21.63 8.92 -11.25
N GLY A 108 22.82 9.01 -11.89
CA GLY A 108 23.56 10.26 -11.97
C GLY A 108 24.08 10.74 -10.60
N LEU A 109 24.49 9.81 -9.74
CA LEU A 109 24.93 10.12 -8.38
C LEU A 109 26.41 10.60 -8.30
N ASP A 110 27.14 10.58 -9.40
CA ASP A 110 28.53 11.07 -9.46
C ASP A 110 28.63 12.61 -9.35
N TYR A 111 27.49 13.30 -9.17
CA TYR A 111 27.40 14.74 -9.11
C TYR A 111 27.19 15.24 -7.67
N TRP A 112 27.81 16.34 -7.31
CA TRP A 112 27.75 16.98 -5.99
C TRP A 112 28.04 16.06 -4.81
N SER A 113 29.01 15.16 -4.95
CA SER A 113 29.39 14.20 -3.90
C SER A 113 28.24 13.27 -3.44
N ASN A 114 27.26 13.02 -4.30
CA ASN A 114 26.15 12.11 -4.00
C ASN A 114 26.49 10.64 -4.25
N ARG A 115 27.67 10.36 -4.83
CA ARG A 115 28.12 8.99 -5.12
C ARG A 115 28.14 8.15 -3.86
N ILE A 116 27.55 6.97 -3.94
CA ILE A 116 27.53 5.96 -2.89
C ILE A 116 28.69 4.99 -3.19
N ASN A 117 29.61 4.81 -2.23
CA ASN A 117 30.80 4.01 -2.43
C ASN A 117 30.72 2.60 -1.83
N ALA A 118 29.79 2.36 -0.92
CA ALA A 118 29.48 1.05 -0.37
C ALA A 118 27.99 0.92 -0.07
N TRP A 119 27.43 -0.27 -0.16
CA TRP A 119 26.04 -0.53 0.18
C TRP A 119 25.74 -0.28 1.66
N GLU A 120 26.73 -0.47 2.50
CA GLU A 120 26.69 -0.28 3.95
C GLU A 120 26.64 1.20 4.34
N ASP A 121 27.10 2.09 3.45
CA ASP A 121 27.12 3.55 3.63
C ASP A 121 25.90 4.22 2.96
N PHE A 122 24.89 3.45 2.58
CA PHE A 122 23.73 3.99 1.88
C PHE A 122 23.00 4.99 2.77
N PRO A 123 22.84 6.26 2.35
CA PRO A 123 22.22 7.29 3.17
C PRO A 123 20.71 7.10 3.29
N ASP A 124 20.11 7.76 4.26
CA ASP A 124 18.65 7.98 4.28
C ASP A 124 18.26 8.80 3.05
N VAL A 125 17.37 8.26 2.23
CA VAL A 125 16.98 8.88 0.96
C VAL A 125 15.83 9.87 1.07
N ARG A 126 15.29 10.09 2.28
CA ARG A 126 14.25 11.10 2.51
C ARG A 126 14.79 12.48 2.16
N GLY A 127 14.10 13.16 1.26
CA GLY A 127 14.50 14.50 0.84
C GLY A 127 15.76 14.55 -0.03
N THR A 128 16.16 13.44 -0.65
CA THR A 128 17.25 13.44 -1.62
C THR A 128 17.01 14.47 -2.72
N ILE A 129 18.07 15.21 -3.09
CA ILE A 129 18.04 16.14 -4.22
C ILE A 129 18.07 15.38 -5.56
N ASN A 130 18.51 14.13 -5.57
CA ASN A 130 18.57 13.33 -6.79
C ASN A 130 17.20 12.80 -7.17
N GLY A 131 16.64 13.32 -8.26
CA GLY A 131 15.30 12.98 -8.73
C GLY A 131 15.15 11.50 -9.13
N SER A 132 16.18 10.90 -9.71
CA SER A 132 16.15 9.48 -10.13
C SER A 132 16.09 8.57 -8.91
N LEU A 133 16.92 8.81 -7.91
CA LEU A 133 16.93 8.04 -6.66
C LEU A 133 15.62 8.23 -5.88
N GLY A 134 15.10 9.47 -5.82
CA GLY A 134 13.83 9.78 -5.17
C GLY A 134 12.65 9.06 -5.85
N ALA A 135 12.56 9.11 -7.17
CA ALA A 135 11.50 8.44 -7.94
C ALA A 135 11.57 6.90 -7.79
N GLU A 136 12.77 6.33 -7.74
CA GLU A 136 12.93 4.89 -7.50
C GLU A 136 12.53 4.50 -6.07
N PHE A 137 12.81 5.37 -5.09
CA PHE A 137 12.35 5.14 -3.72
C PHE A 137 10.81 5.16 -3.61
N GLU A 138 10.14 6.12 -4.22
CA GLU A 138 8.67 6.14 -4.29
C GLU A 138 8.09 4.91 -5.00
N LYS A 139 8.74 4.46 -6.07
CA LYS A 139 8.35 3.23 -6.76
C LYS A 139 8.50 2.00 -5.86
N TYR A 140 9.56 1.94 -5.08
CA TYR A 140 9.76 0.91 -4.07
C TYR A 140 8.68 0.98 -2.98
N GLN A 141 8.38 2.17 -2.45
CA GLN A 141 7.32 2.35 -1.44
C GLN A 141 5.96 1.86 -1.96
N ARG A 142 5.61 2.17 -3.23
CA ARG A 142 4.39 1.62 -3.86
C ARG A 142 4.41 0.09 -3.97
N SER A 143 5.58 -0.52 -4.14
CA SER A 143 5.69 -1.99 -4.18
C SER A 143 5.47 -2.64 -2.82
N LEU A 144 5.69 -1.93 -1.71
CA LEU A 144 5.37 -2.41 -0.37
C LEU A 144 3.87 -2.55 -0.15
N VAL A 145 3.07 -1.67 -0.76
CA VAL A 145 1.60 -1.78 -0.74
C VAL A 145 1.13 -3.01 -1.50
N GLU A 146 1.67 -3.24 -2.70
CA GLU A 146 1.40 -4.43 -3.49
C GLU A 146 1.71 -5.71 -2.69
N GLU A 147 2.88 -5.77 -2.08
CA GLU A 147 3.33 -6.91 -1.27
C GLU A 147 2.43 -7.12 -0.04
N PHE A 148 2.05 -6.04 0.64
CA PHE A 148 1.18 -6.11 1.81
C PHE A 148 -0.22 -6.65 1.48
N LEU A 149 -0.81 -6.19 0.39
CA LEU A 149 -2.10 -6.72 -0.07
C LEU A 149 -1.97 -8.16 -0.56
N GLY A 150 -0.89 -8.48 -1.30
CA GLY A 150 -0.63 -9.84 -1.76
C GLY A 150 -0.45 -10.84 -0.60
N TRP A 151 0.25 -10.43 0.45
CA TRP A 151 0.41 -11.23 1.67
C TRP A 151 -0.94 -11.49 2.37
N GLN A 152 -1.80 -10.49 2.52
CA GLN A 152 -3.14 -10.69 3.09
C GLN A 152 -4.01 -11.58 2.20
N ALA A 153 -3.97 -11.36 0.87
CA ALA A 153 -4.70 -12.17 -0.09
C ALA A 153 -4.30 -13.65 -0.02
N ALA A 154 -3.01 -13.95 0.16
CA ALA A 154 -2.53 -15.31 0.33
C ALA A 154 -3.13 -15.97 1.57
N ILE A 155 -3.12 -15.28 2.72
CA ILE A 155 -3.72 -15.79 3.96
C ILE A 155 -5.22 -16.02 3.79
N VAL A 156 -5.95 -15.06 3.24
CA VAL A 156 -7.41 -15.18 3.01
C VAL A 156 -7.72 -16.35 2.08
N SER A 157 -6.89 -16.59 1.07
CA SER A 157 -7.06 -17.67 0.09
C SER A 157 -6.93 -19.06 0.69
N GLU A 158 -6.21 -19.23 1.81
CA GLU A 158 -6.13 -20.50 2.53
C GLU A 158 -7.47 -20.96 3.13
N TYR A 159 -8.38 -20.02 3.38
CA TYR A 159 -9.62 -20.27 4.13
C TYR A 159 -10.90 -20.05 3.32
N LYS A 160 -10.88 -19.12 2.37
CA LYS A 160 -12.07 -18.75 1.61
C LYS A 160 -12.62 -19.91 0.79
N ARG A 161 -13.93 -19.93 0.57
CA ARG A 161 -14.57 -20.84 -0.40
C ARG A 161 -14.34 -20.33 -1.84
N GLU A 162 -14.57 -21.18 -2.83
CA GLU A 162 -14.47 -20.82 -4.26
C GLU A 162 -15.43 -19.69 -4.65
N ASP A 163 -16.65 -19.72 -4.09
CA ASP A 163 -17.70 -18.74 -4.36
C ASP A 163 -17.49 -17.36 -3.69
N GLN A 164 -16.44 -17.23 -2.87
CA GLN A 164 -16.11 -15.96 -2.20
C GLN A 164 -15.05 -15.19 -2.98
N PHE A 165 -15.26 -13.91 -3.15
CA PHE A 165 -14.28 -13.03 -3.78
C PHE A 165 -13.32 -12.41 -2.75
N ILE A 166 -12.19 -11.91 -3.25
CA ILE A 166 -11.24 -11.05 -2.54
C ILE A 166 -11.23 -9.71 -3.27
N THR A 167 -11.43 -8.62 -2.51
CA THR A 167 -11.44 -7.25 -3.03
C THR A 167 -10.64 -6.32 -2.13
N HIS A 168 -10.44 -5.10 -2.58
CA HIS A 168 -9.87 -3.99 -1.82
C HIS A 168 -10.45 -2.68 -2.33
N ASN A 169 -10.68 -1.72 -1.46
CA ASN A 169 -11.19 -0.41 -1.81
C ASN A 169 -10.05 0.52 -2.25
N LEU A 170 -9.73 0.47 -3.54
CA LEU A 170 -8.79 1.40 -4.17
C LEU A 170 -9.47 2.75 -4.33
N ASP A 171 -8.88 3.80 -3.78
CA ASP A 171 -9.50 5.11 -3.77
C ASP A 171 -9.12 5.97 -4.99
N PHE A 172 -10.10 6.71 -5.46
CA PHE A 172 -9.98 7.73 -6.49
C PHE A 172 -10.63 9.01 -6.01
N GLU A 173 -10.00 10.13 -6.28
CA GLU A 173 -10.57 11.43 -6.01
C GLU A 173 -10.29 12.36 -7.18
N TRP A 174 -11.27 12.48 -8.08
CA TRP A 174 -11.14 13.22 -9.32
C TRP A 174 -10.57 14.63 -9.17
N ARG A 175 -10.92 15.30 -8.08
CA ARG A 175 -10.47 16.67 -7.79
C ARG A 175 -9.36 16.74 -6.76
N GLY A 176 -9.16 15.71 -5.97
CA GLY A 176 -8.18 15.68 -4.89
C GLY A 176 -6.81 15.21 -5.32
N TYR A 177 -6.74 14.28 -6.27
CA TYR A 177 -5.47 13.74 -6.77
C TYR A 177 -5.13 14.28 -8.15
N SER A 178 -3.84 14.40 -8.42
CA SER A 178 -3.37 14.68 -9.77
C SER A 178 -3.87 13.59 -10.73
N TYR A 179 -4.60 14.00 -11.76
CA TYR A 179 -5.29 13.09 -12.69
C TYR A 179 -6.31 12.13 -12.04
N GLY A 180 -6.80 12.46 -10.84
CA GLY A 180 -7.81 11.64 -10.14
C GLY A 180 -7.31 10.33 -9.57
N VAL A 181 -6.03 9.99 -9.70
CA VAL A 181 -5.46 8.71 -9.30
C VAL A 181 -4.62 8.87 -8.03
N GLN A 182 -4.86 8.01 -7.04
CA GLN A 182 -4.06 7.96 -5.81
C GLN A 182 -2.59 7.67 -6.13
N PRO A 183 -1.64 8.59 -5.79
CA PRO A 183 -0.24 8.45 -6.18
C PRO A 183 0.54 7.40 -5.38
N ASP A 184 0.06 7.03 -4.19
CA ASP A 184 0.79 6.19 -3.24
C ASP A 184 0.63 4.69 -3.49
N VAL A 185 -0.09 4.30 -4.54
CA VAL A 185 -0.33 2.91 -4.90
C VAL A 185 -0.17 2.67 -6.40
N ASN A 186 0.13 1.45 -6.76
CA ASN A 186 0.04 0.98 -8.14
C ASN A 186 -1.21 0.11 -8.29
N HIS A 187 -2.31 0.70 -8.72
CA HIS A 187 -3.61 0.05 -8.84
C HIS A 187 -3.56 -1.25 -9.65
N PHE A 188 -2.87 -1.25 -10.80
CA PHE A 188 -2.75 -2.44 -11.66
C PHE A 188 -2.00 -3.59 -10.98
N LYS A 189 -0.97 -3.28 -10.19
CA LYS A 189 -0.22 -4.29 -9.47
C LYS A 189 -1.01 -4.83 -8.27
N CYS A 190 -1.63 -3.95 -7.50
CA CYS A 190 -2.48 -4.34 -6.38
C CYS A 190 -3.64 -5.22 -6.84
N ALA A 191 -4.29 -4.88 -7.96
CA ALA A 191 -5.42 -5.65 -8.51
C ALA A 191 -5.06 -7.09 -8.91
N LYS A 192 -3.79 -7.42 -9.12
CA LYS A 192 -3.37 -8.80 -9.40
C LYS A 192 -3.67 -9.77 -8.25
N HIS A 193 -3.69 -9.28 -7.03
CA HIS A 193 -3.97 -10.06 -5.83
C HIS A 193 -5.46 -10.17 -5.50
N LEU A 194 -6.31 -9.43 -6.21
CA LEU A 194 -7.76 -9.41 -6.02
C LEU A 194 -8.43 -10.35 -7.01
N THR A 195 -9.52 -11.00 -6.61
CA THR A 195 -10.37 -11.76 -7.54
C THR A 195 -11.42 -10.87 -8.18
N MET A 196 -11.83 -9.80 -7.48
CA MET A 196 -12.74 -8.77 -7.98
C MET A 196 -12.19 -7.40 -7.60
N ALA A 197 -12.04 -6.50 -8.55
CA ALA A 197 -11.58 -5.15 -8.27
C ALA A 197 -12.63 -4.39 -7.45
N GLY A 198 -12.20 -3.56 -6.53
CA GLY A 198 -13.05 -2.74 -5.70
C GLY A 198 -12.51 -1.32 -5.60
N THR A 199 -13.38 -0.37 -5.37
CA THR A 199 -13.02 1.05 -5.32
C THR A 199 -13.93 1.83 -4.40
N ASP A 200 -13.42 2.97 -3.94
CA ASP A 200 -14.20 4.04 -3.36
C ASP A 200 -14.25 5.17 -4.38
N ILE A 201 -15.43 5.66 -4.68
CA ILE A 201 -15.63 6.78 -5.59
C ILE A 201 -16.35 7.88 -4.84
N TYR A 202 -15.61 8.80 -4.28
CA TYR A 202 -16.15 10.00 -3.64
C TYR A 202 -16.39 11.06 -4.69
N HIS A 203 -17.61 11.57 -4.73
CA HIS A 203 -18.02 12.57 -5.70
C HIS A 203 -18.79 13.71 -5.01
N PRO A 204 -18.75 14.92 -5.56
CA PRO A 204 -19.57 16.00 -5.04
C PRO A 204 -21.05 15.71 -5.25
N THR A 205 -21.89 16.37 -4.47
CA THR A 205 -23.34 16.20 -4.49
C THR A 205 -24.04 17.35 -5.20
N GLN A 206 -25.34 17.17 -5.44
CA GLN A 206 -26.22 18.21 -5.99
C GLN A 206 -25.67 18.84 -7.28
N ASP A 207 -25.65 20.17 -7.35
CA ASP A 207 -25.25 20.93 -8.55
C ASP A 207 -23.76 20.82 -8.89
N HIS A 208 -22.95 20.23 -7.99
CA HIS A 208 -21.53 20.02 -8.22
C HIS A 208 -21.20 18.67 -8.84
N LEU A 209 -22.16 17.75 -8.91
CA LEU A 209 -22.01 16.44 -9.53
C LEU A 209 -22.07 16.58 -11.05
N THR A 210 -20.97 16.23 -11.71
CA THR A 210 -20.88 16.27 -13.19
C THR A 210 -20.98 14.88 -13.82
N GLY A 211 -20.88 13.82 -13.02
CA GLY A 211 -20.76 12.44 -13.49
C GLY A 211 -19.36 12.05 -13.98
N ALA A 212 -18.44 13.01 -14.10
CA ALA A 212 -17.06 12.74 -14.53
C ALA A 212 -16.30 11.88 -13.54
N GLU A 213 -16.52 12.10 -12.25
CA GLU A 213 -15.92 11.34 -11.15
C GLU A 213 -16.32 9.86 -11.22
N ILE A 214 -17.61 9.62 -11.41
CA ILE A 214 -18.17 8.26 -11.48
C ILE A 214 -17.71 7.56 -12.75
N ALA A 215 -17.75 8.25 -13.90
CA ALA A 215 -17.30 7.70 -15.15
C ALA A 215 -15.81 7.36 -15.13
N PHE A 216 -14.97 8.30 -14.71
CA PHE A 216 -13.52 8.10 -14.64
C PHE A 216 -13.16 6.97 -13.66
N GLY A 217 -13.66 6.99 -12.43
CA GLY A 217 -13.39 5.96 -11.43
C GLY A 217 -13.89 4.58 -11.88
N GLY A 218 -15.10 4.51 -12.43
CA GLY A 218 -15.69 3.29 -12.96
C GLY A 218 -14.89 2.69 -14.12
N ASP A 219 -14.49 3.51 -15.08
CA ASP A 219 -13.70 3.05 -16.23
C ASP A 219 -12.30 2.59 -15.79
N LEU A 220 -11.65 3.34 -14.89
CA LEU A 220 -10.33 2.99 -14.41
C LEU A 220 -10.35 1.67 -13.64
N ILE A 221 -11.27 1.49 -12.70
CA ILE A 221 -11.34 0.25 -11.90
C ILE A 221 -11.71 -0.96 -12.78
N ARG A 222 -12.57 -0.76 -13.77
CA ARG A 222 -12.91 -1.80 -14.75
C ARG A 222 -11.67 -2.26 -15.52
N CYS A 223 -10.81 -1.33 -15.94
CA CYS A 223 -9.58 -1.64 -16.67
C CYS A 223 -8.58 -2.49 -15.88
N LEU A 224 -8.64 -2.49 -14.55
CA LEU A 224 -7.69 -3.23 -13.72
C LEU A 224 -7.79 -4.75 -13.91
N LYS A 225 -9.00 -5.26 -14.15
CA LYS A 225 -9.27 -6.69 -14.35
C LYS A 225 -10.04 -7.01 -15.61
N ASN A 226 -10.48 -6.01 -16.34
CA ASN A 226 -11.28 -6.16 -17.54
C ASN A 226 -12.62 -6.89 -17.30
N ASP A 227 -13.20 -6.71 -16.11
CA ASP A 227 -14.38 -7.40 -15.61
C ASP A 227 -15.23 -6.48 -14.72
N ASN A 228 -16.31 -7.02 -14.17
CA ASN A 228 -17.13 -6.34 -13.17
C ASN A 228 -16.30 -5.96 -11.94
N TYR A 229 -16.73 -4.89 -11.29
CA TYR A 229 -16.08 -4.34 -10.11
C TYR A 229 -17.10 -3.96 -9.05
N LEU A 230 -16.62 -3.70 -7.84
CA LEU A 230 -17.42 -3.21 -6.73
C LEU A 230 -17.13 -1.73 -6.48
N VAL A 231 -18.16 -0.94 -6.24
CA VAL A 231 -18.04 0.33 -5.54
C VAL A 231 -18.37 0.04 -4.08
N LEU A 232 -17.35 0.12 -3.24
CA LEU A 232 -17.44 -0.25 -1.83
C LEU A 232 -17.85 0.93 -0.96
N GLU A 233 -17.33 2.11 -1.29
CA GLU A 233 -17.68 3.36 -0.63
C GLU A 233 -18.00 4.43 -1.67
N THR A 234 -19.03 5.21 -1.39
CA THR A 234 -19.39 6.40 -2.18
C THR A 234 -20.12 7.37 -1.26
N GLU A 235 -19.91 8.65 -1.49
CA GLU A 235 -20.67 9.70 -0.83
C GLU A 235 -21.52 10.46 -1.83
N ALA A 236 -22.71 10.82 -1.39
CA ALA A 236 -23.62 11.72 -2.05
C ALA A 236 -23.98 12.90 -1.13
#